data_0363c18afb7fc7f35964f225aae0989f
#
_entry.id   0363c18afb7fc7f35964f225aae0989f
#
_cell.length_a   1.000
_cell.length_b   1.000
_cell.length_c   1.000
_cell.angle_alpha   90.00
_cell.angle_beta   90.00
_cell.angle_gamma   90.00
#
_symmetry.space_group_name_H-M   'P 1'
#
loop_
_entity.id
_entity.type
_entity.pdbx_description
1 polymer ?
#
loop_
_entity_poly.entity_id
_entity_poly.type
_entity_poly.pdbx_seq_one_letter_code
_entity_poly.pdbx_strand_id
1 'polypeptide(L)'
;PGRIALAEKFGATAVAHAAKDDPVAVFEREAGRPPDVIFECVGAPGLLQQCLGTVRPRGRVVVVGVCMQPDTIFPVMAVVKEIELRFVVAYRLQDFELTIDMLDRGRIPGREMVTDVVDLAAFPSAFEALKKPTSQCKVILEP
;
A
#
# COMPACT_ATOMS: atom_id res chain seq x y z
N PRO A 1 9.54 -11.56 -3.70
CA PRO A 1 10.36 -11.06 -4.82
C PRO A 1 9.52 -10.39 -5.91
N GLY A 2 8.38 -10.99 -6.33
CA GLY A 2 7.56 -10.46 -7.43
C GLY A 2 6.96 -9.08 -7.18
N ARG A 3 6.47 -8.79 -5.97
CA ARG A 3 5.86 -7.49 -5.63
C ARG A 3 6.88 -6.35 -5.59
N ILE A 4 8.13 -6.62 -5.24
CA ILE A 4 9.22 -5.63 -5.28
C ILE A 4 9.50 -5.24 -6.72
N ALA A 5 9.68 -6.21 -7.61
CA ALA A 5 9.89 -5.96 -9.04
C ALA A 5 8.73 -5.19 -9.69
N LEU A 6 7.48 -5.46 -9.25
CA LEU A 6 6.32 -4.68 -9.69
C LEU A 6 6.37 -3.24 -9.19
N ALA A 7 6.75 -2.99 -7.94
CA ALA A 7 6.86 -1.63 -7.41
C ALA A 7 7.86 -0.79 -8.23
N GLU A 8 9.01 -1.37 -8.59
CA GLU A 8 10.00 -0.72 -9.46
C GLU A 8 9.42 -0.40 -10.84
N LYS A 9 8.70 -1.35 -11.46
CA LYS A 9 8.02 -1.14 -12.74
C LYS A 9 6.94 -0.04 -12.68
N PHE A 10 6.29 0.10 -11.53
CA PHE A 10 5.31 1.17 -11.27
C PHE A 10 5.97 2.50 -10.89
N GLY A 11 7.28 2.61 -10.96
CA GLY A 11 8.01 3.85 -10.79
C GLY A 11 8.45 4.14 -9.36
N ALA A 12 8.51 3.14 -8.48
CA ALA A 12 9.10 3.31 -7.16
C ALA A 12 10.59 3.64 -7.31
N THR A 13 11.01 4.75 -6.72
CA THR A 13 12.43 5.19 -6.74
C THR A 13 13.31 4.27 -5.91
N ALA A 14 12.76 3.74 -4.81
CA ALA A 14 13.41 2.77 -3.96
C ALA A 14 12.38 1.78 -3.38
N VAL A 15 12.84 0.60 -3.02
CA VAL A 15 12.03 -0.43 -2.39
C VAL A 15 12.75 -0.98 -1.16
N ALA A 16 11.99 -1.31 -0.13
CA ALA A 16 12.48 -1.96 1.09
C ALA A 16 11.86 -3.35 1.24
N HIS A 17 12.68 -4.33 1.55
CA HIS A 17 12.21 -5.68 1.85
C HIS A 17 11.92 -5.78 3.35
N ALA A 18 10.65 -5.75 3.75
CA ALA A 18 10.19 -5.65 5.14
C ALA A 18 10.82 -6.65 6.14
N ALA A 19 11.32 -7.81 5.67
CA ALA A 19 11.98 -8.80 6.52
C ALA A 19 13.49 -8.55 6.70
N LYS A 20 14.08 -7.61 5.95
CA LYS A 20 15.54 -7.38 5.93
C LYS A 20 15.93 -5.94 6.12
N ASP A 21 15.07 -5.02 5.68
CA ASP A 21 15.36 -3.60 5.62
C ASP A 21 14.44 -2.85 6.59
N ASP A 22 14.96 -1.76 7.13
CA ASP A 22 14.13 -0.72 7.74
C ASP A 22 13.63 0.22 6.62
N PRO A 23 12.33 0.26 6.32
CA PRO A 23 11.80 1.11 5.27
C PRO A 23 12.02 2.61 5.53
N VAL A 24 12.09 3.02 6.79
CA VAL A 24 12.39 4.41 7.18
C VAL A 24 13.82 4.77 6.79
N ALA A 25 14.78 3.93 7.18
CA ALA A 25 16.18 4.15 6.85
C ALA A 25 16.43 4.13 5.33
N VAL A 26 15.74 3.25 4.59
CA VAL A 26 15.81 3.24 3.11
C VAL A 26 15.29 4.56 2.55
N PHE A 27 14.13 5.03 3.00
CA PHE A 27 13.57 6.29 2.51
C PHE A 27 14.47 7.49 2.83
N GLU A 28 14.96 7.60 4.05
CA GLU A 28 15.81 8.72 4.48
C GLU A 28 17.13 8.76 3.70
N ARG A 29 17.71 7.60 3.42
CA ARG A 29 18.92 7.52 2.58
C ARG A 29 18.68 8.04 1.18
N GLU A 30 17.54 7.70 0.56
CA GLU A 30 17.22 8.10 -0.82
C GLU A 30 16.73 9.55 -0.93
N ALA A 31 15.91 9.98 0.02
CA ALA A 31 15.25 11.30 0.00
C ALA A 31 16.02 12.39 0.77
N GLY A 32 16.93 12.01 1.67
CA GLY A 32 17.68 12.94 2.54
C GLY A 32 16.81 13.65 3.59
N ARG A 33 15.54 13.26 3.75
CA ARG A 33 14.58 13.88 4.67
C ARG A 33 13.42 12.93 4.97
N PRO A 34 12.67 13.16 6.06
CA PRO A 34 11.46 12.39 6.35
C PRO A 34 10.37 12.57 5.28
N PRO A 35 9.47 11.59 5.09
CA PRO A 35 8.43 11.62 4.07
C PRO A 35 7.38 12.71 4.30
N ASP A 36 6.92 13.35 3.23
CA ASP A 36 5.80 14.30 3.24
C ASP A 36 4.46 13.59 3.46
N VAL A 37 4.31 12.42 2.82
CA VAL A 37 3.09 11.62 2.86
C VAL A 37 3.45 10.16 3.08
N ILE A 38 2.74 9.50 3.99
CA ILE A 38 2.81 8.05 4.19
C ILE A 38 1.44 7.44 3.90
N PHE A 39 1.39 6.39 3.07
CA PHE A 39 0.23 5.54 2.89
C PHE A 39 0.42 4.27 3.72
N GLU A 40 -0.32 4.13 4.82
CA GLU A 40 -0.38 2.90 5.59
C GLU A 40 -1.39 1.97 4.92
N CYS A 41 -0.92 0.86 4.32
CA CYS A 41 -1.73 -0.06 3.52
C CYS A 41 -1.76 -1.49 4.08
N VAL A 42 -1.29 -1.71 5.30
CA VAL A 42 -1.17 -3.05 5.92
C VAL A 42 -2.31 -3.30 6.91
N GLY A 43 -2.62 -2.32 7.77
CA GLY A 43 -3.66 -2.41 8.78
C GLY A 43 -3.30 -3.35 9.94
N ALA A 44 -2.06 -3.31 10.42
CA ALA A 44 -1.64 -4.06 11.60
C ALA A 44 -1.40 -3.13 12.80
N PRO A 45 -1.65 -3.61 14.04
CA PRO A 45 -1.39 -2.82 15.24
C PRO A 45 0.05 -2.30 15.31
N GLY A 46 0.22 -1.07 15.80
CA GLY A 46 1.50 -0.39 15.96
C GLY A 46 2.02 0.34 14.71
N LEU A 47 1.54 0.00 13.51
CA LEU A 47 2.00 0.65 12.28
C LEU A 47 1.57 2.11 12.19
N LEU A 48 0.38 2.44 12.67
CA LEU A 48 -0.06 3.84 12.70
C LEU A 48 0.86 4.69 13.59
N GLN A 49 1.23 4.18 14.76
CA GLN A 49 2.19 4.86 15.64
C GLN A 49 3.55 5.04 14.97
N GLN A 50 4.03 4.04 14.24
CA GLN A 50 5.27 4.13 13.47
C GLN A 50 5.18 5.22 12.38
N CYS A 51 4.08 5.28 11.64
CA CYS A 51 3.84 6.31 10.63
C CYS A 51 3.85 7.73 11.23
N LEU A 52 3.21 7.93 12.40
CA LEU A 52 3.23 9.22 13.12
C LEU A 52 4.64 9.61 13.55
N GLY A 53 5.46 8.64 13.96
CA GLY A 53 6.87 8.87 14.30
C GLY A 53 7.71 9.28 13.10
N THR A 54 7.43 8.70 11.94
CA THR A 54 8.26 8.80 10.73
C THR A 54 7.94 10.00 9.84
N VAL A 55 6.64 10.33 9.65
CA VAL A 55 6.24 11.44 8.79
C VAL A 55 6.83 12.78 9.29
N ARG A 56 7.20 13.67 8.37
CA ARG A 56 7.72 15.00 8.77
C ARG A 56 6.69 15.85 9.52
N PRO A 57 7.12 16.89 10.22
CA PRO A 57 6.20 17.92 10.70
C PRO A 57 5.33 18.50 9.56
N ARG A 58 4.04 18.68 9.82
CA ARG A 58 3.02 19.10 8.84
C ARG A 58 2.89 18.15 7.66
N GLY A 59 3.27 16.90 7.84
CA GLY A 59 3.09 15.85 6.86
C GLY A 59 1.72 15.17 7.00
N ARG A 60 1.47 14.21 6.14
CA ARG A 60 0.18 13.51 6.07
C ARG A 60 0.37 12.02 6.20
N VAL A 61 -0.48 11.37 6.99
CA VAL A 61 -0.62 9.91 7.04
C VAL A 61 -2.01 9.55 6.51
N VAL A 62 -2.04 8.78 5.42
CA VAL A 62 -3.27 8.25 4.82
C VAL A 62 -3.38 6.77 5.19
N VAL A 63 -4.37 6.45 6.01
CA VAL A 63 -4.62 5.09 6.49
C VAL A 63 -5.59 4.41 5.54
N VAL A 64 -5.07 3.50 4.74
CA VAL A 64 -5.79 2.67 3.76
C VAL A 64 -5.97 1.25 4.31
N GLY A 65 -5.02 0.79 5.11
CA GLY A 65 -5.06 -0.53 5.75
C GLY A 65 -6.19 -0.62 6.78
N VAL A 66 -6.83 -1.77 6.85
CA VAL A 66 -7.95 -2.01 7.78
C VAL A 66 -7.43 -2.79 8.98
N CYS A 67 -7.17 -2.11 10.09
CA CYS A 67 -6.81 -2.74 11.35
C CYS A 67 -8.09 -3.18 12.08
N MET A 68 -8.30 -4.50 12.21
CA MET A 68 -9.48 -5.08 12.87
C MET A 68 -9.27 -5.27 14.39
N GLN A 69 -8.15 -4.87 14.92
CA GLN A 69 -7.81 -4.96 16.35
C GLN A 69 -7.67 -3.57 16.96
N PRO A 70 -7.89 -3.42 18.27
CA PRO A 70 -7.54 -2.19 18.97
C PRO A 70 -6.06 -1.85 18.74
N ASP A 71 -5.79 -0.59 18.43
CA ASP A 71 -4.44 -0.06 18.28
C ASP A 71 -4.24 1.16 19.17
N THR A 72 -3.03 1.33 19.67
CA THR A 72 -2.68 2.42 20.60
C THR A 72 -1.73 3.38 19.91
N ILE A 73 -2.08 4.65 19.92
CA ILE A 73 -1.21 5.74 19.46
C ILE A 73 -0.96 6.74 20.59
N PHE A 74 0.14 7.46 20.50
CA PHE A 74 0.41 8.61 21.36
C PHE A 74 0.03 9.90 20.63
N PRO A 75 -1.14 10.49 20.89
CA PRO A 75 -1.65 11.65 20.15
C PRO A 75 -0.70 12.86 20.19
N VAL A 76 0.09 12.98 21.25
CA VAL A 76 1.07 14.06 21.38
C VAL A 76 2.04 14.14 20.19
N MET A 77 2.39 13.00 19.59
CA MET A 77 3.28 12.99 18.41
C MET A 77 2.63 13.67 17.21
N ALA A 78 1.33 13.43 17.00
CA ALA A 78 0.56 14.07 15.94
C ALA A 78 0.37 15.57 16.21
N VAL A 79 0.11 15.94 17.47
CA VAL A 79 -0.08 17.34 17.90
C VAL A 79 1.21 18.15 17.71
N VAL A 80 2.35 17.66 18.24
CA VAL A 80 3.63 18.39 18.17
C VAL A 80 4.12 18.56 16.73
N LYS A 81 3.86 17.57 15.87
CA LYS A 81 4.22 17.64 14.45
C LYS A 81 3.15 18.27 13.57
N GLU A 82 1.97 18.64 14.10
CA GLU A 82 0.84 19.15 13.30
C GLU A 82 0.48 18.23 12.13
N ILE A 83 0.38 16.92 12.38
CA ILE A 83 0.18 15.89 11.34
C ILE A 83 -1.29 15.87 10.88
N GLU A 84 -1.52 15.81 9.57
CA GLU A 84 -2.81 15.44 9.01
C GLU A 84 -2.96 13.91 8.99
N LEU A 85 -3.91 13.38 9.75
CA LEU A 85 -4.26 11.97 9.76
C LEU A 85 -5.58 11.77 9.02
N ARG A 86 -5.58 10.96 7.95
CA ARG A 86 -6.74 10.72 7.11
C ARG A 86 -7.02 9.24 6.95
N PHE A 87 -8.19 8.81 7.41
CA PHE A 87 -8.70 7.47 7.15
C PHE A 87 -9.50 7.45 5.85
N VAL A 88 -9.33 6.40 5.07
CA VAL A 88 -10.04 6.20 3.81
C VAL A 88 -10.61 4.78 3.76
N VAL A 89 -11.79 4.63 3.17
CA VAL A 89 -12.44 3.33 3.00
C VAL A 89 -13.22 3.33 1.68
N ALA A 90 -13.18 2.19 1.00
CA ALA A 90 -13.89 1.93 -0.25
C ALA A 90 -13.58 2.94 -1.37
N TYR A 91 -14.40 2.93 -2.41
CA TYR A 91 -14.22 3.73 -3.62
C TYR A 91 -15.52 4.44 -3.96
N ARG A 92 -15.41 5.66 -4.49
CA ARG A 92 -16.51 6.39 -5.09
C ARG A 92 -16.60 6.06 -6.58
N LEU A 93 -17.72 6.35 -7.21
CA LEU A 93 -17.87 6.17 -8.67
C LEU A 93 -16.76 6.91 -9.44
N GLN A 94 -16.45 8.11 -9.02
CA GLN A 94 -15.39 8.95 -9.61
C GLN A 94 -14.01 8.30 -9.54
N ASP A 95 -13.72 7.51 -8.51
CA ASP A 95 -12.43 6.81 -8.38
C ASP A 95 -12.33 5.69 -9.43
N PHE A 96 -13.45 5.00 -9.75
CA PHE A 96 -13.51 4.03 -10.84
C PHE A 96 -13.34 4.71 -12.20
N GLU A 97 -14.06 5.81 -12.46
CA GLU A 97 -13.97 6.56 -13.71
C GLU A 97 -12.54 7.06 -13.96
N LEU A 98 -11.91 7.66 -12.93
CA LEU A 98 -10.53 8.11 -13.02
C LEU A 98 -9.57 6.94 -13.28
N THR A 99 -9.75 5.82 -12.58
CA THR A 99 -8.86 4.66 -12.73
C THR A 99 -8.97 4.07 -14.14
N ILE A 100 -10.19 3.96 -14.68
CA ILE A 100 -10.43 3.47 -16.06
C ILE A 100 -9.76 4.42 -17.07
N ASP A 101 -9.93 5.73 -16.94
CA ASP A 101 -9.28 6.72 -17.80
C ASP A 101 -7.74 6.61 -17.74
N MET A 102 -7.18 6.42 -16.55
CA MET A 102 -5.73 6.25 -16.39
C MET A 102 -5.21 4.96 -17.02
N LEU A 103 -5.97 3.87 -16.93
CA LEU A 103 -5.64 2.59 -17.56
C LEU A 103 -5.74 2.68 -19.09
N ASP A 104 -6.82 3.28 -19.61
CA ASP A 104 -7.06 3.43 -21.05
C ASP A 104 -5.99 4.29 -21.72
N ARG A 105 -5.56 5.36 -21.06
CA ARG A 105 -4.46 6.23 -21.51
C ARG A 105 -3.06 5.67 -21.26
N GLY A 106 -2.94 4.47 -20.74
CA GLY A 106 -1.65 3.84 -20.45
C GLY A 106 -0.81 4.55 -19.37
N ARG A 107 -1.44 5.38 -18.52
CA ARG A 107 -0.76 6.05 -17.40
C ARG A 107 -0.44 5.10 -16.25
N ILE A 108 -1.21 4.01 -16.14
CA ILE A 108 -0.99 2.94 -15.17
C ILE A 108 -0.82 1.63 -15.94
N PRO A 109 0.30 0.91 -15.78
CA PRO A 109 0.51 -0.38 -16.44
C PRO A 109 -0.25 -1.50 -15.71
N GLY A 110 -1.57 -1.35 -15.56
CA GLY A 110 -2.41 -2.22 -14.73
C GLY A 110 -2.38 -3.70 -15.10
N ARG A 111 -2.17 -4.00 -16.38
CA ARG A 111 -2.06 -5.39 -16.86
C ARG A 111 -0.91 -6.15 -16.22
N GLU A 112 0.16 -5.48 -15.86
CA GLU A 112 1.31 -6.10 -15.20
C GLU A 112 1.01 -6.57 -13.76
N MET A 113 -0.08 -6.06 -13.16
CA MET A 113 -0.55 -6.53 -11.86
C MET A 113 -1.29 -7.87 -11.95
N VAL A 114 -1.86 -8.21 -13.11
CA VAL A 114 -2.60 -9.45 -13.33
C VAL A 114 -1.59 -10.58 -13.49
N THR A 115 -1.48 -11.40 -12.46
CA THR A 115 -0.53 -12.53 -12.44
C THR A 115 -1.16 -13.84 -12.83
N ASP A 116 -2.48 -13.97 -12.65
CA ASP A 116 -3.21 -15.19 -12.95
C ASP A 116 -4.62 -14.84 -13.43
N VAL A 117 -5.13 -15.64 -14.35
CA VAL A 117 -6.55 -15.66 -14.77
C VAL A 117 -7.04 -17.07 -14.58
N VAL A 118 -8.10 -17.27 -13.83
CA VAL A 118 -8.64 -18.60 -13.51
C VAL A 118 -10.14 -18.65 -13.76
N ASP A 119 -10.67 -19.79 -14.11
CA ASP A 119 -12.10 -20.02 -14.26
C ASP A 119 -12.82 -20.11 -12.89
N LEU A 120 -14.14 -20.08 -12.92
CA LEU A 120 -14.96 -20.17 -11.71
C LEU A 120 -14.80 -21.52 -10.99
N ALA A 121 -14.51 -22.60 -11.69
CA ALA A 121 -14.31 -23.91 -11.09
C ALA A 121 -13.03 -23.96 -10.26
N ALA A 122 -12.00 -23.26 -10.68
CA ALA A 122 -10.72 -23.15 -9.96
C ALA A 122 -10.74 -22.11 -8.83
N PHE A 123 -11.80 -21.30 -8.69
CA PHE A 123 -11.88 -20.24 -7.67
C PHE A 123 -11.55 -20.71 -6.25
N PRO A 124 -12.12 -21.81 -5.71
CA PRO A 124 -11.86 -22.22 -4.33
C PRO A 124 -10.37 -22.48 -4.07
N SER A 125 -9.70 -23.17 -4.99
CA SER A 125 -8.26 -23.48 -4.86
C SER A 125 -7.38 -22.22 -5.03
N ALA A 126 -7.72 -21.36 -5.98
CA ALA A 126 -7.01 -20.10 -6.19
C ALA A 126 -7.15 -19.17 -4.97
N PHE A 127 -8.35 -19.08 -4.38
CA PHE A 127 -8.60 -18.29 -3.19
C PHE A 127 -7.81 -18.78 -1.97
N GLU A 128 -7.77 -20.12 -1.76
CA GLU A 128 -6.97 -20.70 -0.69
C GLU A 128 -5.47 -20.43 -0.86
N ALA A 129 -4.95 -20.46 -2.10
CA ALA A 129 -3.56 -20.15 -2.39
C ALA A 129 -3.17 -18.71 -2.02
N LEU A 130 -4.11 -17.77 -2.07
CA LEU A 130 -3.88 -16.36 -1.68
C LEU A 130 -3.63 -16.17 -0.17
N LYS A 131 -3.95 -17.15 0.67
CA LYS A 131 -3.59 -17.10 2.11
C LYS A 131 -2.08 -17.15 2.34
N LYS A 132 -1.34 -17.76 1.41
CA LYS A 132 0.14 -17.81 1.42
C LYS A 132 0.68 -17.46 0.03
N PRO A 133 0.54 -16.19 -0.38
CA PRO A 133 0.90 -15.78 -1.74
C PRO A 133 2.41 -15.94 -1.97
N THR A 134 2.79 -16.50 -3.11
CA THR A 134 4.18 -16.61 -3.55
C THR A 134 4.52 -15.54 -4.59
N SER A 135 3.84 -15.59 -5.73
CA SER A 135 4.04 -14.68 -6.87
C SER A 135 2.79 -13.85 -7.19
N GLN A 136 1.63 -14.22 -6.63
CA GLN A 136 0.36 -13.59 -6.95
C GLN A 136 0.31 -12.11 -6.52
N CYS A 137 -0.17 -11.26 -7.44
CA CYS A 137 -0.51 -9.86 -7.16
C CYS A 137 -2.02 -9.65 -7.34
N LYS A 138 -2.54 -9.87 -8.54
CA LYS A 138 -3.98 -9.86 -8.87
C LYS A 138 -4.35 -11.15 -9.59
N VAL A 139 -5.34 -11.85 -9.08
CA VAL A 139 -5.94 -13.01 -9.72
C VAL A 139 -7.32 -12.59 -10.23
N ILE A 140 -7.57 -12.76 -11.52
CA ILE A 140 -8.85 -12.44 -12.15
C ILE A 140 -9.63 -13.74 -12.34
N LEU A 141 -10.93 -13.68 -12.08
CA LEU A 141 -11.87 -14.74 -12.39
C LEU A 141 -12.48 -14.46 -13.75
N GLU A 142 -12.42 -15.43 -14.65
CA GLU A 142 -13.10 -15.42 -15.93
C GLU A 142 -14.32 -16.34 -15.84
N PRO A 143 -15.54 -15.84 -16.14
CA PRO A 143 -16.78 -16.63 -16.07
C PRO A 143 -16.82 -17.74 -17.10
#